data_da24dec338d10c7013547f9adb875d63
#
_entry.id   da24dec338d10c7013547f9adb875d63
#
_cell.length_a   1.000
_cell.length_b   1.000
_cell.length_c   1.000
_cell.angle_alpha   90.00
_cell.angle_beta   90.00
_cell.angle_gamma   90.00
#
_symmetry.space_group_name_H-M   'P 1'
#
loop_
_entity.id
_entity.type
_entity.pdbx_description
1 polymer ?
#
loop_
_entity_poly.entity_id
_entity_poly.type
_entity_poly.pdbx_seq_one_letter_code
_entity_poly.pdbx_strand_id
1 'polypeptide(L)'
;FDLVYPTISRGIEVFDSLCVDPWYAQSILLIESPGQLKKSVSGAYGPFQLMPRVARAQGLIVNKTTDERKDFNRSAFGAANLIKNICIPEAIKILKNHQIEYHENEIWFRLLVLHVYHAGAYNVAAVVDKIQPLKGTQELIKEMWHNKAAGFGNCSQNYSQIALAAHLILHDIIYENCYDIVDSQSR
;
A
#
# COMPACT_ATOMS: atom_id res chain seq x y z
N PHE A 1 -0.08 17.18 10.40
CA PHE A 1 -0.33 17.29 8.96
C PHE A 1 0.89 17.87 8.25
N ASP A 2 1.41 19.03 8.66
CA ASP A 2 2.51 19.75 8.00
C ASP A 2 3.82 18.98 7.89
N LEU A 3 4.09 18.07 8.82
CA LEU A 3 5.27 17.18 8.78
C LEU A 3 5.10 15.98 7.83
N VAL A 4 3.86 15.59 7.56
CA VAL A 4 3.52 14.36 6.82
C VAL A 4 3.25 14.66 5.36
N TYR A 5 2.58 15.77 5.08
CA TYR A 5 2.15 16.16 3.75
C TYR A 5 3.29 16.25 2.72
N PRO A 6 4.46 16.86 3.02
CA PRO A 6 5.58 16.88 2.06
C PRO A 6 6.09 15.48 1.69
N THR A 7 6.02 14.54 2.63
CA THR A 7 6.43 13.15 2.41
C THR A 7 5.45 12.42 1.50
N ILE A 8 4.15 12.63 1.70
CA ILE A 8 3.10 12.05 0.85
C ILE A 8 3.19 12.64 -0.57
N SER A 9 3.28 13.96 -0.71
CA SER A 9 3.39 14.64 -2.01
C SER A 9 4.57 14.10 -2.82
N ARG A 10 5.74 13.98 -2.19
CA ARG A 10 6.94 13.42 -2.81
C ARG A 10 6.77 11.96 -3.24
N GLY A 11 6.06 11.15 -2.45
CA GLY A 11 5.72 9.77 -2.81
C GLY A 11 4.81 9.70 -4.03
N ILE A 12 3.80 10.57 -4.10
CA ILE A 12 2.88 10.72 -5.23
C ILE A 12 3.66 11.00 -6.51
N GLU A 13 4.56 11.99 -6.50
CA GLU A 13 5.37 12.39 -7.66
C GLU A 13 6.19 11.21 -8.22
N VAL A 14 6.82 10.41 -7.35
CA VAL A 14 7.61 9.26 -7.79
C VAL A 14 6.71 8.18 -8.42
N PHE A 15 5.57 7.86 -7.79
CA PHE A 15 4.66 6.85 -8.33
C PHE A 15 4.06 7.29 -9.66
N ASP A 16 3.63 8.54 -9.76
CA ASP A 16 3.07 9.10 -10.99
C ASP A 16 4.08 9.08 -12.14
N SER A 17 5.35 9.45 -11.87
CA SER A 17 6.43 9.40 -12.86
C SER A 17 6.69 8.01 -13.43
N LEU A 18 6.32 6.96 -12.70
CA LEU A 18 6.43 5.55 -13.10
C LEU A 18 5.12 4.98 -13.64
N CYS A 19 4.08 5.82 -13.83
CA CYS A 19 2.74 5.42 -14.22
C CYS A 19 2.17 4.35 -13.28
N VAL A 20 2.29 4.56 -11.97
CA VAL A 20 1.67 3.78 -10.91
C VAL A 20 0.69 4.67 -10.17
N ASP A 21 -0.52 4.18 -9.92
CA ASP A 21 -1.54 4.96 -9.23
C ASP A 21 -0.99 5.53 -7.90
N PRO A 22 -0.93 6.87 -7.75
CA PRO A 22 -0.39 7.53 -6.57
C PRO A 22 -1.12 7.18 -5.27
N TRP A 23 -2.34 6.67 -5.36
CA TRP A 23 -3.11 6.20 -4.22
C TRP A 23 -2.35 5.14 -3.39
N TYR A 24 -1.55 4.30 -4.05
CA TYR A 24 -0.71 3.31 -3.34
C TYR A 24 0.39 3.97 -2.51
N ALA A 25 1.04 5.02 -3.05
CA ALA A 25 2.04 5.75 -2.28
C ALA A 25 1.44 6.39 -1.03
N GLN A 26 0.29 7.04 -1.18
CA GLN A 26 -0.45 7.64 -0.06
C GLN A 26 -0.78 6.58 1.00
N SER A 27 -1.39 5.46 0.59
CA SER A 27 -1.80 4.39 1.50
C SER A 27 -0.62 3.84 2.29
N ILE A 28 0.48 3.47 1.60
CA ILE A 28 1.65 2.88 2.25
C ILE A 28 2.30 3.87 3.21
N LEU A 29 2.49 5.12 2.80
CA LEU A 29 3.09 6.15 3.66
C LEU A 29 2.25 6.49 4.88
N LEU A 30 0.92 6.48 4.75
CA LEU A 30 0.01 6.70 5.88
C LEU A 30 0.05 5.57 6.90
N ILE A 31 0.24 4.32 6.44
CA ILE A 31 0.28 3.14 7.32
C ILE A 31 1.64 2.98 7.98
N GLU A 32 2.72 3.08 7.21
CA GLU A 32 4.07 2.65 7.62
C GLU A 32 4.86 3.69 8.43
N SER A 33 4.28 4.82 8.74
CA SER A 33 4.89 5.94 9.46
C SER A 33 5.50 6.99 8.53
N PRO A 34 4.76 8.02 8.22
CA PRO A 34 5.21 9.10 7.36
C PRO A 34 6.48 9.76 7.89
N GLY A 35 7.53 9.73 7.09
CA GLY A 35 8.78 10.44 7.37
C GLY A 35 9.73 9.80 8.39
N GLN A 36 9.45 8.64 8.95
CA GLN A 36 10.34 7.98 9.90
C GLN A 36 11.11 6.82 9.26
N LEU A 37 12.45 6.86 9.38
CA LEU A 37 13.33 5.75 9.01
C LEU A 37 13.32 4.70 10.12
N LYS A 38 12.31 3.83 10.15
CA LYS A 38 12.22 2.73 11.10
C LYS A 38 12.59 1.40 10.43
N LYS A 39 13.28 0.56 11.18
CA LYS A 39 13.52 -0.83 10.82
C LYS A 39 12.55 -1.72 11.60
N SER A 40 11.78 -2.53 10.89
CA SER A 40 10.90 -3.49 11.54
C SER A 40 11.68 -4.66 12.16
N VAL A 41 11.04 -5.39 13.06
CA VAL A 41 11.61 -6.61 13.67
C VAL A 41 11.93 -7.65 12.59
N SER A 42 11.13 -7.74 11.54
CA SER A 42 11.33 -8.64 10.40
C SER A 42 12.41 -8.17 9.42
N GLY A 43 12.95 -6.95 9.57
CA GLY A 43 14.03 -6.41 8.74
C GLY A 43 13.57 -5.54 7.56
N ALA A 44 12.28 -5.24 7.43
CA ALA A 44 11.80 -4.21 6.53
C ALA A 44 12.34 -2.83 6.97
N TYR A 45 12.61 -1.94 6.01
CA TYR A 45 13.23 -0.65 6.33
C TYR A 45 12.80 0.47 5.37
N GLY A 46 12.87 1.69 5.90
CA GLY A 46 12.62 2.93 5.18
C GLY A 46 11.13 3.28 5.07
N PRO A 47 10.81 4.39 4.37
CA PRO A 47 9.44 4.95 4.34
C PRO A 47 8.42 3.98 3.73
N PHE A 48 8.84 3.11 2.83
CA PHE A 48 8.00 2.10 2.19
C PHE A 48 8.20 0.69 2.76
N GLN A 49 8.90 0.53 3.88
CA GLN A 49 9.10 -0.73 4.60
C GLN A 49 9.46 -1.94 3.71
N LEU A 50 10.41 -1.75 2.79
CA LEU A 50 10.85 -2.81 1.89
C LEU A 50 11.76 -3.82 2.59
N MET A 51 11.50 -5.10 2.39
CA MET A 51 12.42 -6.16 2.81
C MET A 51 13.70 -6.13 1.96
N PRO A 52 14.89 -6.49 2.52
CA PRO A 52 16.15 -6.41 1.77
C PRO A 52 16.14 -7.17 0.44
N ARG A 53 15.56 -8.37 0.42
CA ARG A 53 15.47 -9.20 -0.78
C ARG A 53 14.54 -8.57 -1.83
N VAL A 54 13.42 -8.02 -1.37
CA VAL A 54 12.43 -7.36 -2.23
C VAL A 54 13.07 -6.10 -2.85
N ALA A 55 13.69 -5.25 -2.03
CA ALA A 55 14.34 -4.03 -2.50
C ALA A 55 15.38 -4.31 -3.59
N ARG A 56 16.25 -5.32 -3.38
CA ARG A 56 17.23 -5.73 -4.39
C ARG A 56 16.57 -6.21 -5.69
N ALA A 57 15.50 -6.99 -5.59
CA ALA A 57 14.75 -7.44 -6.76
C ALA A 57 14.10 -6.30 -7.55
N GLN A 58 13.86 -5.15 -6.90
CA GLN A 58 13.36 -3.92 -7.55
C GLN A 58 14.48 -2.94 -7.94
N GLY A 59 15.74 -3.38 -7.96
CA GLY A 59 16.86 -2.60 -8.43
C GLY A 59 17.48 -1.63 -7.41
N LEU A 60 17.24 -1.80 -6.12
CA LEU A 60 17.88 -1.05 -5.07
C LEU A 60 19.19 -1.74 -4.62
N ILE A 61 20.19 -0.95 -4.29
CA ILE A 61 21.42 -1.44 -3.66
C ILE A 61 21.16 -1.60 -2.16
N VAL A 62 21.23 -2.85 -1.68
CA VAL A 62 21.11 -3.18 -0.26
C VAL A 62 22.21 -4.17 0.11
N ASN A 63 23.29 -3.69 0.68
CA ASN A 63 24.44 -4.46 1.11
C ASN A 63 25.01 -3.93 2.46
N LYS A 64 26.21 -4.31 2.86
CA LYS A 64 26.82 -3.92 4.14
C LYS A 64 27.18 -2.44 4.20
N THR A 65 27.52 -1.82 3.07
CA THR A 65 27.97 -0.42 2.98
C THR A 65 26.88 0.54 2.53
N THR A 66 25.94 0.08 1.72
CA THR A 66 24.90 0.89 1.09
C THR A 66 23.54 0.25 1.30
N ASP A 67 22.58 1.04 1.78
CA ASP A 67 21.19 0.62 1.91
C ASP A 67 20.27 1.73 1.38
N GLU A 68 19.93 1.63 0.08
CA GLU A 68 19.10 2.62 -0.63
C GLU A 68 17.65 2.67 -0.15
N ARG A 69 17.21 1.73 0.71
CA ARG A 69 15.90 1.82 1.36
C ARG A 69 15.79 3.02 2.32
N LYS A 70 16.96 3.59 2.73
CA LYS A 70 17.05 4.81 3.53
C LYS A 70 16.79 6.08 2.73
N ASP A 71 17.12 6.06 1.44
CA ASP A 71 16.82 7.16 0.55
C ASP A 71 15.34 7.12 0.15
N PHE A 72 14.65 8.24 0.34
CA PHE A 72 13.22 8.32 0.09
C PHE A 72 12.87 8.01 -1.35
N ASN A 73 13.55 8.64 -2.32
CA ASN A 73 13.22 8.49 -3.74
C ASN A 73 13.54 7.08 -4.22
N ARG A 74 14.68 6.52 -3.78
CA ARG A 74 15.03 5.13 -4.12
C ARG A 74 14.06 4.14 -3.50
N SER A 75 13.65 4.37 -2.27
CA SER A 75 12.64 3.53 -1.59
C SER A 75 11.28 3.62 -2.29
N ALA A 76 10.84 4.85 -2.64
CA ALA A 76 9.60 5.07 -3.41
C ALA A 76 9.65 4.39 -4.79
N PHE A 77 10.78 4.54 -5.51
CA PHE A 77 11.02 3.85 -6.79
C PHE A 77 10.89 2.34 -6.65
N GLY A 78 11.53 1.74 -5.64
CA GLY A 78 11.43 0.29 -5.40
C GLY A 78 10.02 -0.17 -5.05
N ALA A 79 9.28 0.62 -4.26
CA ALA A 79 7.90 0.33 -3.92
C ALA A 79 6.96 0.42 -5.13
N ALA A 80 7.11 1.47 -5.95
CA ALA A 80 6.33 1.61 -7.18
C ALA A 80 6.57 0.46 -8.16
N ASN A 81 7.84 0.07 -8.36
CA ASN A 81 8.18 -1.10 -9.19
C ASN A 81 7.61 -2.41 -8.62
N LEU A 82 7.62 -2.59 -7.30
CA LEU A 82 7.02 -3.75 -6.65
C LEU A 82 5.51 -3.81 -6.90
N ILE A 83 4.81 -2.68 -6.75
CA ILE A 83 3.37 -2.58 -7.03
C ILE A 83 3.10 -2.92 -8.50
N LYS A 84 3.78 -2.24 -9.44
CA LYS A 84 3.55 -2.36 -10.87
C LYS A 84 3.86 -3.75 -11.42
N ASN A 85 5.02 -4.29 -11.06
CA ASN A 85 5.56 -5.48 -11.71
C ASN A 85 5.24 -6.78 -10.98
N ILE A 86 4.81 -6.70 -9.72
CA ILE A 86 4.56 -7.88 -8.89
C ILE A 86 3.15 -7.83 -8.29
N CYS A 87 2.81 -6.78 -7.50
CA CYS A 87 1.59 -6.84 -6.70
C CYS A 87 0.32 -6.80 -7.56
N ILE A 88 0.24 -5.91 -8.54
CA ILE A 88 -0.89 -5.84 -9.47
C ILE A 88 -1.01 -7.13 -10.29
N PRO A 89 0.03 -7.61 -10.99
CA PRO A 89 -0.04 -8.87 -11.73
C PRO A 89 -0.46 -10.07 -10.89
N GLU A 90 0.04 -10.19 -9.67
CA GLU A 90 -0.31 -11.32 -8.79
C GLU A 90 -1.76 -11.18 -8.26
N ALA A 91 -2.22 -9.97 -7.94
CA ALA A 91 -3.63 -9.74 -7.59
C ALA A 91 -4.56 -10.15 -8.75
N ILE A 92 -4.24 -9.72 -9.97
CA ILE A 92 -4.97 -10.10 -11.19
C ILE A 92 -5.00 -11.62 -11.37
N LYS A 93 -3.86 -12.29 -11.19
CA LYS A 93 -3.75 -13.74 -11.30
C LYS A 93 -4.63 -14.46 -10.28
N ILE A 94 -4.64 -13.99 -9.02
CA ILE A 94 -5.51 -14.53 -7.97
C ILE A 94 -6.98 -14.41 -8.39
N LEU A 95 -7.41 -13.23 -8.86
CA LEU A 95 -8.79 -13.01 -9.29
C LEU A 95 -9.18 -13.85 -10.49
N LYS A 96 -8.29 -13.98 -11.48
CA LYS A 96 -8.52 -14.84 -12.65
C LYS A 96 -8.69 -16.30 -12.30
N ASN A 97 -7.97 -16.81 -11.32
CA ASN A 97 -8.10 -18.20 -10.85
C ASN A 97 -9.51 -18.48 -10.28
N HIS A 98 -10.18 -17.44 -9.77
CA HIS A 98 -11.56 -17.50 -9.26
C HIS A 98 -12.59 -16.96 -10.26
N GLN A 99 -12.19 -16.66 -11.51
CA GLN A 99 -13.06 -16.11 -12.56
C GLN A 99 -13.77 -14.80 -12.15
N ILE A 100 -13.06 -13.98 -11.35
CA ILE A 100 -13.59 -12.71 -10.84
C ILE A 100 -13.22 -11.57 -11.78
N GLU A 101 -14.23 -10.82 -12.21
CA GLU A 101 -14.06 -9.57 -12.93
C GLU A 101 -13.57 -8.46 -11.99
N TYR A 102 -12.74 -7.55 -12.51
CA TYR A 102 -12.15 -6.46 -11.75
C TYR A 102 -11.92 -5.22 -12.62
N HIS A 103 -11.90 -4.07 -11.97
CA HIS A 103 -11.36 -2.83 -12.53
C HIS A 103 -10.28 -2.30 -11.59
N GLU A 104 -9.12 -1.94 -12.13
CA GLU A 104 -7.95 -1.55 -11.33
C GLU A 104 -8.15 -0.26 -10.52
N ASN A 105 -9.10 0.61 -10.93
CA ASN A 105 -9.44 1.83 -10.23
C ASN A 105 -10.47 1.63 -9.10
N GLU A 106 -11.02 0.44 -8.90
CA GLU A 106 -11.93 0.16 -7.80
C GLU A 106 -11.18 0.04 -6.48
N ILE A 107 -11.75 0.59 -5.41
CA ILE A 107 -11.11 0.63 -4.10
C ILE A 107 -10.82 -0.76 -3.55
N TRP A 108 -11.72 -1.73 -3.73
CA TRP A 108 -11.51 -3.10 -3.26
C TRP A 108 -10.33 -3.78 -3.98
N PHE A 109 -10.13 -3.52 -5.29
CA PHE A 109 -8.99 -4.04 -6.03
C PHE A 109 -7.68 -3.43 -5.50
N ARG A 110 -7.64 -2.12 -5.30
CA ARG A 110 -6.48 -1.44 -4.70
C ARG A 110 -6.13 -2.01 -3.34
N LEU A 111 -7.14 -2.30 -2.49
CA LEU A 111 -6.94 -2.92 -1.19
C LEU A 111 -6.41 -4.35 -1.29
N LEU A 112 -6.86 -5.14 -2.28
CA LEU A 112 -6.31 -6.46 -2.57
C LEU A 112 -4.83 -6.37 -2.94
N VAL A 113 -4.45 -5.42 -3.80
CA VAL A 113 -3.05 -5.16 -4.17
C VAL A 113 -2.22 -4.77 -2.95
N LEU A 114 -2.75 -3.94 -2.04
CA LEU A 114 -2.09 -3.62 -0.78
C LEU A 114 -1.88 -4.86 0.11
N HIS A 115 -2.84 -5.78 0.15
CA HIS A 115 -2.64 -7.04 0.84
C HIS A 115 -1.51 -7.87 0.21
N VAL A 116 -1.38 -7.88 -1.12
CA VAL A 116 -0.25 -8.55 -1.81
C VAL A 116 1.08 -7.88 -1.45
N TYR A 117 1.10 -6.55 -1.39
CA TYR A 117 2.28 -5.78 -0.98
C TYR A 117 2.76 -6.15 0.43
N HIS A 118 1.83 -6.21 1.38
CA HIS A 118 2.14 -6.46 2.79
C HIS A 118 2.40 -7.94 3.10
N ALA A 119 1.50 -8.82 2.67
CA ALA A 119 1.51 -10.25 3.04
C ALA A 119 2.21 -11.15 2.01
N GLY A 120 2.38 -10.67 0.78
CA GLY A 120 2.87 -11.45 -0.35
C GLY A 120 1.77 -12.28 -1.03
N ALA A 121 1.95 -12.52 -2.34
CA ALA A 121 0.95 -13.16 -3.20
C ALA A 121 0.49 -14.54 -2.71
N TYR A 122 1.42 -15.38 -2.24
CA TYR A 122 1.10 -16.71 -1.74
C TYR A 122 0.10 -16.69 -0.58
N ASN A 123 0.31 -15.81 0.39
CA ASN A 123 -0.56 -15.72 1.55
C ASN A 123 -1.94 -15.12 1.20
N VAL A 124 -1.97 -14.17 0.27
CA VAL A 124 -3.21 -13.60 -0.24
C VAL A 124 -3.99 -14.62 -1.06
N ALA A 125 -3.34 -15.37 -1.95
CA ALA A 125 -3.98 -16.47 -2.68
C ALA A 125 -4.61 -17.48 -1.72
N ALA A 126 -3.88 -17.92 -0.70
CA ALA A 126 -4.36 -18.90 0.27
C ALA A 126 -5.63 -18.44 1.02
N VAL A 127 -5.72 -17.14 1.38
CA VAL A 127 -6.94 -16.64 2.05
C VAL A 127 -8.09 -16.46 1.07
N VAL A 128 -7.85 -16.03 -0.16
CA VAL A 128 -8.88 -15.94 -1.21
C VAL A 128 -9.39 -17.34 -1.59
N ASP A 129 -8.49 -18.33 -1.72
CA ASP A 129 -8.84 -19.72 -1.94
C ASP A 129 -9.72 -20.30 -0.82
N LYS A 130 -9.49 -19.89 0.43
CA LYS A 130 -10.33 -20.27 1.57
C LYS A 130 -11.72 -19.64 1.52
N ILE A 131 -11.79 -18.36 1.13
CA ILE A 131 -13.05 -17.58 1.08
C ILE A 131 -13.93 -18.06 -0.07
N GLN A 132 -13.36 -18.47 -1.21
CA GLN A 132 -14.08 -18.85 -2.43
C GLN A 132 -15.06 -17.76 -2.90
N PRO A 133 -14.60 -16.52 -3.14
CA PRO A 133 -15.48 -15.42 -3.47
C PRO A 133 -16.15 -15.61 -4.83
N LEU A 134 -17.41 -15.20 -4.93
CA LEU A 134 -18.17 -15.25 -6.19
C LEU A 134 -18.04 -13.96 -7.00
N LYS A 135 -17.66 -12.85 -6.36
CA LYS A 135 -17.53 -11.52 -6.98
C LYS A 135 -16.40 -10.73 -6.35
N GLY A 136 -15.80 -9.85 -7.15
CA GLY A 136 -14.86 -8.84 -6.71
C GLY A 136 -15.60 -7.61 -6.19
N THR A 137 -15.68 -7.48 -4.89
CA THR A 137 -16.36 -6.37 -4.21
C THR A 137 -15.69 -6.05 -2.88
N GLN A 138 -16.14 -4.99 -2.23
CA GLN A 138 -15.71 -4.68 -0.86
C GLN A 138 -15.99 -5.82 0.12
N GLU A 139 -16.96 -6.70 -0.19
CA GLU A 139 -17.27 -7.85 0.65
C GLU A 139 -16.11 -8.85 0.69
N LEU A 140 -15.43 -9.09 -0.43
CA LEU A 140 -14.19 -9.90 -0.45
C LEU A 140 -13.16 -9.35 0.55
N ILE A 141 -12.96 -8.04 0.58
CA ILE A 141 -12.00 -7.41 1.50
C ILE A 141 -12.44 -7.59 2.97
N LYS A 142 -13.73 -7.45 3.27
CA LYS A 142 -14.27 -7.71 4.61
C LYS A 142 -14.11 -9.17 5.03
N GLU A 143 -14.36 -10.11 4.13
CA GLU A 143 -14.13 -11.53 4.39
C GLU A 143 -12.65 -11.81 4.67
N MET A 144 -11.72 -11.15 3.98
CA MET A 144 -10.29 -11.26 4.28
C MET A 144 -9.95 -10.77 5.70
N TRP A 145 -10.68 -9.79 6.26
CA TRP A 145 -10.47 -9.34 7.65
C TRP A 145 -10.81 -10.42 8.69
N HIS A 146 -11.71 -11.33 8.37
CA HIS A 146 -12.20 -12.38 9.28
C HIS A 146 -11.53 -13.73 9.04
N ASN A 147 -10.87 -13.92 7.90
CA ASN A 147 -10.27 -15.20 7.53
C ASN A 147 -8.75 -15.20 7.68
N LYS A 148 -8.22 -16.38 8.06
CA LYS A 148 -6.77 -16.66 8.16
C LYS A 148 -6.46 -17.87 7.31
N ALA A 149 -5.36 -17.80 6.56
CA ALA A 149 -4.81 -18.92 5.79
C ALA A 149 -3.31 -18.70 5.55
N ALA A 150 -2.52 -19.77 5.56
CA ALA A 150 -1.07 -19.70 5.47
C ALA A 150 -0.50 -18.63 6.43
N GLY A 151 0.33 -17.70 5.95
CA GLY A 151 0.84 -16.58 6.72
C GLY A 151 -0.09 -15.35 6.77
N PHE A 152 -1.27 -15.41 6.16
CA PHE A 152 -2.24 -14.33 6.21
C PHE A 152 -3.05 -14.38 7.52
N GLY A 153 -2.83 -13.41 8.40
CA GLY A 153 -3.51 -13.31 9.69
C GLY A 153 -3.07 -12.06 10.46
N ASN A 154 -3.76 -11.73 11.54
CA ASN A 154 -3.46 -10.60 12.43
C ASN A 154 -3.10 -9.30 11.68
N CYS A 155 -1.80 -8.94 11.61
CA CYS A 155 -1.35 -7.72 10.95
C CYS A 155 -1.79 -7.63 9.48
N SER A 156 -1.78 -8.76 8.75
CA SER A 156 -2.21 -8.79 7.35
C SER A 156 -3.71 -8.53 7.20
N GLN A 157 -4.54 -9.03 8.12
CA GLN A 157 -5.97 -8.77 8.12
C GLN A 157 -6.29 -7.29 8.35
N ASN A 158 -5.53 -6.64 9.22
CA ASN A 158 -5.77 -5.24 9.59
C ASN A 158 -5.20 -4.23 8.59
N TYR A 159 -4.32 -4.65 7.68
CA TYR A 159 -3.59 -3.72 6.81
C TYR A 159 -4.50 -2.84 5.96
N SER A 160 -5.48 -3.42 5.26
CA SER A 160 -6.44 -2.65 4.47
C SER A 160 -7.42 -1.84 5.32
N GLN A 161 -7.76 -2.30 6.53
CA GLN A 161 -8.57 -1.51 7.48
C GLN A 161 -7.85 -0.23 7.88
N ILE A 162 -6.56 -0.34 8.21
CA ILE A 162 -5.72 0.81 8.58
C ILE A 162 -5.58 1.75 7.37
N ALA A 163 -5.41 1.21 6.14
CA ALA A 163 -5.37 2.01 4.92
C ALA A 163 -6.64 2.84 4.75
N LEU A 164 -7.80 2.22 4.86
CA LEU A 164 -9.10 2.91 4.73
C LEU A 164 -9.29 3.97 5.82
N ALA A 165 -9.02 3.63 7.07
CA ALA A 165 -9.13 4.57 8.18
C ALA A 165 -8.20 5.79 8.00
N ALA A 166 -6.95 5.55 7.55
CA ALA A 166 -5.99 6.61 7.31
C ALA A 166 -6.42 7.54 6.16
N HIS A 167 -7.01 6.99 5.09
CA HIS A 167 -7.57 7.81 4.01
C HIS A 167 -8.78 8.64 4.44
N LEU A 168 -9.67 8.10 5.27
CA LEU A 168 -10.80 8.84 5.83
C LEU A 168 -10.31 10.02 6.69
N ILE A 169 -9.36 9.77 7.59
CA ILE A 169 -8.77 10.82 8.43
C ILE A 169 -8.09 11.90 7.57
N LEU A 170 -7.33 11.49 6.54
CA LEU A 170 -6.69 12.44 5.63
C LEU A 170 -7.71 13.30 4.88
N HIS A 171 -8.80 12.67 4.41
CA HIS A 171 -9.90 13.37 3.75
C HIS A 171 -10.51 14.43 4.67
N ASP A 172 -10.83 14.07 5.92
CA ASP A 172 -11.44 14.98 6.88
C ASP A 172 -10.51 16.16 7.18
N ILE A 173 -9.21 15.92 7.40
CA ILE A 173 -8.21 16.97 7.62
C ILE A 173 -8.13 17.92 6.42
N ILE A 174 -8.12 17.40 5.19
CA ILE A 174 -8.07 18.23 3.99
C ILE A 174 -9.35 19.07 3.87
N TYR A 175 -10.50 18.44 4.14
CA TYR A 175 -11.81 19.10 4.06
C TYR A 175 -11.93 20.25 5.06
N GLU A 176 -11.58 20.01 6.32
CA GLU A 176 -11.57 21.05 7.37
C GLU A 176 -10.65 22.23 7.01
N ASN A 177 -9.42 21.94 6.54
CA ASN A 177 -8.49 23.01 6.13
C ASN A 177 -9.00 23.82 4.91
N CYS A 178 -9.74 23.18 3.98
CA CYS A 178 -10.35 23.91 2.86
C CYS A 178 -11.46 24.86 3.31
N TYR A 179 -12.26 24.51 4.31
CA TYR A 179 -13.30 25.37 4.86
C TYR A 179 -12.71 26.61 5.57
N ASP A 180 -11.67 26.44 6.36
CA ASP A 180 -10.99 27.54 7.07
C ASP A 180 -10.39 28.57 6.10
N ILE A 181 -9.91 28.14 4.94
CA ILE A 181 -9.40 29.04 3.90
C ILE A 181 -10.54 29.87 3.27
N VAL A 182 -11.68 29.25 2.99
CA VAL A 182 -12.84 29.93 2.38
C VAL A 182 -13.43 30.97 3.36
N ASP A 183 -13.58 30.62 4.64
CA ASP A 183 -14.09 31.51 5.67
C ASP A 183 -13.15 32.69 5.94
N SER A 184 -11.83 32.49 5.85
CA SER A 184 -10.84 33.57 6.05
C SER A 184 -10.79 34.55 4.89
N GLN A 185 -11.24 34.17 3.69
CA GLN A 185 -11.34 35.09 2.53
C GLN A 185 -12.68 35.84 2.44
N SER A 186 -13.64 35.49 3.28
CA SER A 186 -14.97 36.06 3.32
C SER A 186 -15.13 37.17 4.42
N ARG A 187 -14.08 37.46 5.16
CA ARG A 187 -14.01 38.53 6.18
C ARG A 187 -13.08 39.65 5.74
#